data_e935fd507ac8b282d85b8997d8adf548
#
_entry.id   e935fd507ac8b282d85b8997d8adf548
#
_cell.length_a   1.000
_cell.length_b   1.000
_cell.length_c   1.000
_cell.angle_alpha   90.00
_cell.angle_beta   90.00
_cell.angle_gamma   90.00
#
_symmetry.space_group_name_H-M   'P 1'
#
loop_
_entity.id
_entity.type
_entity.pdbx_description
1 polymer ?
#
loop_
_entity_poly.entity_id
_entity_poly.type
_entity_poly.pdbx_seq_one_letter_code
_entity_poly.pdbx_strand_id
1 'polypeptide(L)'
;MKMHTQQLLLMLVITCAGAGSSYRGRSRRAVVDTTRRVEKVTDKVYVAMGGNSLGNSIMIIAPDGLIIVDTGDSHEAASLMFEDFRNISSAPVKAIIYTHHHMDHTGGATAFVENSTVLPDIWAYKDLARNLEDYFAYATTARYARSMRQFGVFVKGSQNSVEFGKTGATFGFVYPNKFLNDTEMDAIIAGLKVRLVRIEGETTDHMGVYIPDWNMFMSGDLYYEAFPNIYTIRGVKVRDPRAWCRSLDYVIDLGLNYLVPSHMSPIIGNQTITDLLVPHRDGIQYVHDQSLRYINKGLTPEEVVRKVKLPPSLVNVSSLQEEYGMVGWSAKGVFQMYLGWFSGDPMDLFPLTVSEKAQHMADLAGGGNNLVTAGRTAIDQGNPQWALELASYALALNATDEMAKMVKVDSLNAIADQQINTNAMNYLRTSALETTGQVDLSKQAIVTPDHMRTFDVEHLLDMLPSAFMPEVCGNDTFTIVLNFTDTGKIFSLQNRNSVLVVRKDKVPEEYALKMDVTEDRFKNFVISQMNPSQHNNVLFSSYGFRLLKKCFEMGKM
;
A
#
# COMPACT_ATOMS: atom_id res chain seq x y z
N MET A 1 39.66 -46.23 -40.76
CA MET A 1 39.57 -45.79 -39.39
C MET A 1 39.05 -44.35 -39.37
N LYS A 2 37.83 -44.14 -39.81
CA LYS A 2 37.06 -42.87 -39.81
C LYS A 2 35.59 -43.25 -39.98
N MET A 3 34.95 -43.66 -38.93
CA MET A 3 33.49 -43.86 -38.87
C MET A 3 33.11 -44.24 -37.40
N HIS A 4 33.16 -43.31 -36.47
CA HIS A 4 32.55 -43.47 -35.14
C HIS A 4 32.37 -42.16 -34.35
N THR A 5 32.39 -40.99 -35.02
CA THR A 5 32.28 -39.69 -34.35
C THR A 5 31.00 -38.90 -34.72
N GLN A 6 30.06 -39.49 -35.46
CA GLN A 6 28.80 -38.82 -35.84
C GLN A 6 27.53 -39.34 -35.15
N GLN A 7 27.62 -40.37 -34.33
CA GLN A 7 26.44 -40.90 -33.61
C GLN A 7 26.33 -40.51 -32.15
N LEU A 8 27.30 -39.74 -31.59
CA LEU A 8 27.21 -39.24 -30.19
C LEU A 8 26.70 -37.80 -30.09
N LEU A 9 26.43 -37.09 -31.19
CA LEU A 9 25.90 -35.72 -31.18
C LEU A 9 24.39 -35.63 -31.42
N LEU A 10 23.71 -36.77 -31.65
CA LEU A 10 22.25 -36.80 -31.89
C LEU A 10 21.43 -37.30 -30.71
N MET A 11 22.06 -37.66 -29.59
CA MET A 11 21.36 -38.09 -28.35
C MET A 11 21.33 -37.04 -27.21
N LEU A 12 21.88 -35.85 -27.42
CA LEU A 12 21.87 -34.77 -26.39
C LEU A 12 20.92 -33.61 -26.71
N VAL A 13 20.10 -33.73 -27.77
CA VAL A 13 19.12 -32.68 -28.18
C VAL A 13 17.66 -33.08 -27.90
N ILE A 14 17.39 -34.29 -27.40
CA ILE A 14 15.99 -34.78 -27.19
C ILE A 14 15.57 -34.86 -25.72
N THR A 15 16.35 -34.35 -24.77
CA THR A 15 15.94 -34.34 -23.33
C THR A 15 15.71 -32.97 -22.71
N CYS A 16 15.59 -31.89 -23.49
CA CYS A 16 15.17 -30.56 -23.00
C CYS A 16 13.80 -30.10 -23.50
N ALA A 17 13.01 -30.97 -24.12
CA ALA A 17 11.62 -30.66 -24.51
C ALA A 17 10.64 -31.53 -23.72
N GLY A 18 10.56 -31.32 -22.41
CA GLY A 18 9.67 -32.14 -21.56
C GLY A 18 9.47 -31.66 -20.14
N ALA A 19 9.63 -30.36 -19.87
CA ALA A 19 9.20 -29.75 -18.63
C ALA A 19 8.27 -28.56 -18.91
N GLY A 20 7.39 -28.72 -19.85
CA GLY A 20 6.20 -27.90 -20.07
C GLY A 20 5.15 -28.33 -19.05
N SER A 21 5.23 -27.73 -17.92
CA SER A 21 4.44 -27.67 -16.75
C SER A 21 2.95 -27.96 -16.91
N SER A 22 2.50 -28.99 -16.25
CA SER A 22 1.12 -29.19 -15.81
C SER A 22 0.72 -28.23 -14.67
N TYR A 23 0.75 -26.92 -14.89
CA TYR A 23 0.12 -25.91 -14.01
C TYR A 23 -1.36 -25.66 -14.34
N ARG A 24 -2.00 -26.58 -15.07
CA ARG A 24 -3.45 -26.55 -15.30
C ARG A 24 -4.14 -27.35 -14.21
N GLY A 25 -4.65 -26.67 -13.17
CA GLY A 25 -5.61 -27.33 -12.28
C GLY A 25 -5.62 -26.97 -10.80
N ARG A 26 -4.85 -25.99 -10.31
CA ARG A 26 -5.16 -25.42 -8.99
C ARG A 26 -6.18 -24.30 -9.17
N SER A 27 -7.36 -24.44 -8.57
CA SER A 27 -8.29 -23.32 -8.43
C SER A 27 -7.51 -22.18 -7.75
N ARG A 28 -7.45 -21.00 -8.41
CA ARG A 28 -6.84 -19.81 -7.82
C ARG A 28 -7.61 -19.52 -6.53
N ARG A 29 -6.97 -19.66 -5.37
CA ARG A 29 -7.53 -19.20 -4.12
C ARG A 29 -7.62 -17.68 -4.20
N ALA A 30 -8.78 -17.10 -3.89
CA ALA A 30 -8.88 -15.66 -3.71
C ALA A 30 -8.05 -15.31 -2.48
N VAL A 31 -7.12 -14.35 -2.62
CA VAL A 31 -6.31 -13.84 -1.49
C VAL A 31 -7.22 -13.15 -0.47
N VAL A 32 -8.42 -12.72 -0.90
CA VAL A 32 -9.45 -12.10 -0.05
C VAL A 32 -10.78 -12.77 -0.31
N ASP A 33 -11.39 -13.30 0.73
CA ASP A 33 -12.77 -13.81 0.69
C ASP A 33 -13.73 -12.66 1.06
N THR A 34 -14.46 -12.17 0.08
CA THR A 34 -15.41 -11.05 0.24
C THR A 34 -16.80 -11.50 0.72
N THR A 35 -16.98 -12.79 1.00
CA THR A 35 -18.27 -13.31 1.48
C THR A 35 -18.56 -12.82 2.89
N ARG A 36 -19.64 -12.04 3.08
CA ARG A 36 -20.05 -11.54 4.40
C ARG A 36 -20.40 -12.72 5.31
N ARG A 37 -19.72 -12.81 6.43
CA ARG A 37 -19.96 -13.81 7.47
C ARG A 37 -19.36 -13.37 8.80
N VAL A 38 -19.85 -14.01 9.88
CA VAL A 38 -19.22 -13.92 11.21
C VAL A 38 -18.73 -15.28 11.62
N GLU A 39 -17.46 -15.37 11.99
CA GLU A 39 -16.87 -16.57 12.57
C GLU A 39 -16.75 -16.44 14.10
N LYS A 40 -17.25 -17.45 14.80
CA LYS A 40 -17.14 -17.53 16.26
C LYS A 40 -15.81 -18.19 16.63
N VAL A 41 -14.95 -17.45 17.33
CA VAL A 41 -13.67 -17.99 17.87
C VAL A 41 -13.92 -18.66 19.22
N THR A 42 -14.62 -17.96 20.10
CA THR A 42 -15.06 -18.43 21.43
C THR A 42 -16.41 -17.82 21.76
N ASP A 43 -16.98 -18.12 22.94
CA ASP A 43 -18.21 -17.45 23.40
C ASP A 43 -18.02 -15.94 23.64
N LYS A 44 -16.79 -15.44 23.61
CA LYS A 44 -16.42 -14.05 23.88
C LYS A 44 -15.83 -13.33 22.67
N VAL A 45 -15.41 -14.03 21.61
CA VAL A 45 -14.69 -13.46 20.48
C VAL A 45 -15.32 -13.89 19.17
N TYR A 46 -15.63 -12.91 18.32
CA TYR A 46 -16.26 -13.09 17.02
C TYR A 46 -15.52 -12.22 15.98
N VAL A 47 -15.40 -12.73 14.76
CA VAL A 47 -14.72 -12.06 13.65
C VAL A 47 -15.71 -11.85 12.52
N ALA A 48 -15.97 -10.60 12.18
CA ALA A 48 -16.74 -10.24 10.97
C ALA A 48 -15.79 -10.12 9.79
N MET A 49 -16.16 -10.76 8.69
CA MET A 49 -15.35 -10.91 7.48
C MET A 49 -16.15 -10.58 6.23
N GLY A 50 -15.49 -10.09 5.20
CA GLY A 50 -16.12 -9.77 3.91
C GLY A 50 -17.09 -8.58 3.99
N GLY A 51 -18.19 -8.60 3.24
CA GLY A 51 -19.17 -7.51 3.27
C GLY A 51 -18.65 -6.20 2.67
N ASN A 52 -17.84 -6.28 1.62
CA ASN A 52 -17.14 -5.17 0.96
C ASN A 52 -15.97 -4.58 1.79
N SER A 53 -15.44 -5.31 2.77
CA SER A 53 -14.20 -4.97 3.47
C SER A 53 -13.09 -5.95 3.12
N LEU A 54 -11.86 -5.44 3.00
CA LEU A 54 -10.64 -6.24 2.92
C LEU A 54 -10.27 -6.80 4.28
N GLY A 55 -10.17 -5.89 5.26
CA GLY A 55 -9.80 -6.21 6.62
C GLY A 55 -11.01 -6.75 7.41
N ASN A 56 -10.73 -7.68 8.31
CA ASN A 56 -11.69 -8.17 9.29
C ASN A 56 -11.89 -7.15 10.40
N SER A 57 -13.05 -7.20 11.07
CA SER A 57 -13.27 -6.57 12.37
C SER A 57 -13.48 -7.64 13.42
N ILE A 58 -12.86 -7.50 14.59
CA ILE A 58 -12.93 -8.47 15.67
C ILE A 58 -13.68 -7.87 16.84
N MET A 59 -14.77 -8.52 17.27
CA MET A 59 -15.53 -8.14 18.46
C MET A 59 -15.15 -9.02 19.65
N ILE A 60 -14.81 -8.38 20.76
CA ILE A 60 -14.55 -9.02 22.06
C ILE A 60 -15.66 -8.60 23.04
N ILE A 61 -16.37 -9.57 23.61
CA ILE A 61 -17.34 -9.34 24.69
C ILE A 61 -16.58 -9.32 26.02
N ALA A 62 -16.25 -8.13 26.45
CA ALA A 62 -15.54 -7.86 27.70
C ALA A 62 -16.52 -7.60 28.88
N PRO A 63 -16.07 -7.58 30.15
CA PRO A 63 -16.93 -7.41 31.31
C PRO A 63 -17.79 -6.12 31.27
N ASP A 64 -17.24 -4.99 30.81
CA ASP A 64 -17.92 -3.69 30.84
C ASP A 64 -18.54 -3.29 29.51
N GLY A 65 -18.42 -4.12 28.45
CA GLY A 65 -18.94 -3.84 27.11
C GLY A 65 -18.09 -4.45 26.01
N LEU A 66 -18.21 -3.93 24.80
CA LEU A 66 -17.51 -4.45 23.62
C LEU A 66 -16.16 -3.75 23.40
N ILE A 67 -15.16 -4.53 23.01
CA ILE A 67 -13.92 -4.05 22.41
C ILE A 67 -13.95 -4.45 20.94
N ILE A 68 -13.67 -3.51 20.04
CA ILE A 68 -13.57 -3.75 18.61
C ILE A 68 -12.08 -3.64 18.21
N VAL A 69 -11.52 -4.67 17.59
CA VAL A 69 -10.16 -4.61 17.02
C VAL A 69 -10.28 -4.54 15.51
N ASP A 70 -9.73 -3.48 14.94
CA ASP A 70 -9.88 -3.04 13.55
C ASP A 70 -11.34 -2.80 13.11
N THR A 71 -11.53 -1.94 12.12
CA THR A 71 -12.86 -1.41 11.80
C THR A 71 -13.28 -1.56 10.34
N GLY A 72 -12.44 -2.21 9.50
CA GLY A 72 -12.72 -2.35 8.07
C GLY A 72 -12.42 -1.08 7.26
N ASP A 73 -12.72 -1.11 5.96
CA ASP A 73 -12.29 -0.13 4.94
C ASP A 73 -13.04 1.19 4.94
N SER A 74 -14.33 1.16 5.33
CA SER A 74 -15.23 2.31 5.20
C SER A 74 -16.36 2.25 6.23
N HIS A 75 -17.02 3.39 6.43
CA HIS A 75 -18.22 3.47 7.27
C HIS A 75 -19.30 2.47 6.83
N GLU A 76 -19.53 2.35 5.52
CA GLU A 76 -20.58 1.49 4.94
C GLU A 76 -20.26 0.00 5.19
N ALA A 77 -19.03 -0.43 4.94
CA ALA A 77 -18.61 -1.81 5.19
C ALA A 77 -18.63 -2.14 6.70
N ALA A 78 -18.14 -1.22 7.52
CA ALA A 78 -18.17 -1.35 8.97
C ALA A 78 -19.59 -1.39 9.56
N SER A 79 -20.53 -0.65 8.97
CA SER A 79 -21.94 -0.67 9.39
C SER A 79 -22.56 -2.07 9.22
N LEU A 80 -22.22 -2.78 8.14
CA LEU A 80 -22.66 -4.17 7.93
C LEU A 80 -22.03 -5.11 8.97
N MET A 81 -20.75 -4.95 9.27
CA MET A 81 -20.07 -5.74 10.31
C MET A 81 -20.66 -5.47 11.70
N PHE A 82 -20.97 -4.20 11.98
CA PHE A 82 -21.56 -3.81 13.26
C PHE A 82 -22.99 -4.32 13.42
N GLU A 83 -23.80 -4.34 12.35
CA GLU A 83 -25.09 -4.99 12.32
C GLU A 83 -24.99 -6.48 12.72
N ASP A 84 -24.04 -7.20 12.14
CA ASP A 84 -23.76 -8.61 12.48
C ASP A 84 -23.38 -8.77 13.96
N PHE A 85 -22.53 -7.90 14.50
CA PHE A 85 -22.17 -7.90 15.92
C PHE A 85 -23.34 -7.56 16.83
N ARG A 86 -24.25 -6.68 16.41
CA ARG A 86 -25.47 -6.33 17.16
C ARG A 86 -26.46 -7.47 17.24
N ASN A 87 -26.47 -8.39 16.27
CA ASN A 87 -27.24 -9.64 16.36
C ASN A 87 -26.70 -10.61 17.44
N ILE A 88 -25.45 -10.42 17.89
CA ILE A 88 -24.81 -11.24 18.90
C ILE A 88 -24.85 -10.56 20.28
N SER A 89 -24.61 -9.25 20.35
CA SER A 89 -24.53 -8.50 21.60
C SER A 89 -25.04 -7.07 21.45
N SER A 90 -25.93 -6.67 22.38
CA SER A 90 -26.40 -5.28 22.50
C SER A 90 -25.53 -4.41 23.42
N ALA A 91 -24.46 -4.95 24.00
CA ALA A 91 -23.58 -4.23 24.91
C ALA A 91 -22.95 -3.00 24.22
N PRO A 92 -22.69 -1.90 24.94
CA PRO A 92 -22.09 -0.70 24.36
C PRO A 92 -20.64 -0.96 23.92
N VAL A 93 -20.19 -0.31 22.84
CA VAL A 93 -18.77 -0.26 22.48
C VAL A 93 -18.05 0.62 23.48
N LYS A 94 -17.08 0.06 24.19
CA LYS A 94 -16.25 0.73 25.21
C LYS A 94 -14.87 1.07 24.71
N ALA A 95 -14.34 0.27 23.75
CA ALA A 95 -13.06 0.55 23.16
C ALA A 95 -13.01 0.12 21.69
N ILE A 96 -12.19 0.82 20.92
CA ILE A 96 -11.71 0.43 19.60
C ILE A 96 -10.18 0.33 19.70
N ILE A 97 -9.59 -0.67 19.05
CA ILE A 97 -8.14 -0.85 19.00
C ILE A 97 -7.74 -0.98 17.53
N TYR A 98 -6.96 -0.04 17.03
CA TYR A 98 -6.38 -0.14 15.69
C TYR A 98 -5.07 -0.91 15.75
N THR A 99 -4.91 -1.91 14.87
CA THR A 99 -3.65 -2.63 14.77
C THR A 99 -2.59 -1.80 14.07
N HIS A 100 -2.94 -1.10 12.98
CA HIS A 100 -2.03 -0.23 12.23
C HIS A 100 -2.79 0.75 11.33
N HIS A 101 -2.07 1.67 10.65
CA HIS A 101 -2.68 2.81 9.94
C HIS A 101 -3.32 2.49 8.59
N HIS A 102 -3.24 1.28 8.05
CA HIS A 102 -3.88 0.99 6.77
C HIS A 102 -5.39 1.20 6.83
N MET A 103 -5.96 1.62 5.71
CA MET A 103 -7.37 2.05 5.63
C MET A 103 -8.35 0.93 5.93
N ASP A 104 -8.02 -0.28 5.55
CA ASP A 104 -8.84 -1.48 5.78
C ASP A 104 -8.89 -1.95 7.24
N HIS A 105 -8.17 -1.26 8.12
CA HIS A 105 -8.21 -1.44 9.59
C HIS A 105 -8.81 -0.23 10.31
N THR A 106 -8.73 0.96 9.69
CA THR A 106 -9.07 2.22 10.36
C THR A 106 -10.25 2.95 9.73
N GLY A 107 -10.67 2.55 8.52
CA GLY A 107 -11.59 3.32 7.69
C GLY A 107 -13.06 3.29 8.11
N GLY A 108 -13.46 2.39 9.00
CA GLY A 108 -14.86 2.20 9.39
C GLY A 108 -15.24 2.63 10.80
N ALA A 109 -14.35 3.25 11.57
CA ALA A 109 -14.56 3.50 12.99
C ALA A 109 -15.81 4.32 13.33
N THR A 110 -16.20 5.25 12.45
CA THR A 110 -17.44 6.04 12.65
C THR A 110 -18.70 5.19 12.79
N ALA A 111 -18.77 4.02 12.14
CA ALA A 111 -19.90 3.11 12.27
C ALA A 111 -20.04 2.54 13.70
N PHE A 112 -18.93 2.32 14.40
CA PHE A 112 -18.92 1.78 15.76
C PHE A 112 -19.15 2.83 16.85
N VAL A 113 -18.97 4.12 16.53
CA VAL A 113 -19.16 5.25 17.46
C VAL A 113 -20.42 6.05 17.17
N GLU A 114 -21.11 5.82 16.06
CA GLU A 114 -22.35 6.46 15.70
C GLU A 114 -23.40 6.23 16.81
N ASN A 115 -24.10 7.28 17.21
CA ASN A 115 -25.05 7.27 18.32
C ASN A 115 -24.45 7.08 19.73
N SER A 116 -23.14 7.12 19.88
CA SER A 116 -22.50 7.12 21.20
C SER A 116 -22.58 8.52 21.81
N THR A 117 -23.11 8.62 23.03
CA THR A 117 -23.13 9.90 23.79
C THR A 117 -21.75 10.27 24.32
N VAL A 118 -20.87 9.29 24.47
CA VAL A 118 -19.48 9.43 24.88
C VAL A 118 -18.61 8.62 23.96
N LEU A 119 -17.57 9.24 23.41
CA LEU A 119 -16.60 8.56 22.55
C LEU A 119 -15.93 7.41 23.34
N PRO A 120 -15.85 6.18 22.78
CA PRO A 120 -15.12 5.09 23.41
C PRO A 120 -13.62 5.38 23.49
N ASP A 121 -12.89 4.63 24.30
CA ASP A 121 -11.43 4.64 24.27
C ASP A 121 -10.93 4.09 22.93
N ILE A 122 -10.17 4.88 22.18
CA ILE A 122 -9.62 4.47 20.88
C ILE A 122 -8.11 4.34 21.02
N TRP A 123 -7.65 3.09 20.99
CA TRP A 123 -6.27 2.71 21.22
C TRP A 123 -5.50 2.54 19.93
N ALA A 124 -4.28 3.03 19.89
CA ALA A 124 -3.36 2.84 18.79
C ALA A 124 -1.89 2.93 19.26
N TYR A 125 -0.95 2.49 18.41
CA TYR A 125 0.43 2.92 18.59
C TYR A 125 0.55 4.43 18.32
N LYS A 126 1.40 5.11 19.06
CA LYS A 126 1.52 6.60 19.06
C LYS A 126 1.69 7.23 17.67
N ASP A 127 2.34 6.53 16.75
CA ASP A 127 2.66 7.06 15.42
C ASP A 127 1.58 6.77 14.37
N LEU A 128 0.48 6.06 14.74
CA LEU A 128 -0.54 5.62 13.78
C LEU A 128 -1.16 6.78 13.02
N ALA A 129 -1.64 7.81 13.72
CA ALA A 129 -2.31 8.94 13.08
C ALA A 129 -1.35 9.67 12.12
N ARG A 130 -0.11 9.91 12.54
CA ARG A 130 0.92 10.53 11.71
C ARG A 130 1.24 9.69 10.47
N ASN A 131 1.38 8.37 10.62
CA ASN A 131 1.64 7.48 9.48
C ASN A 131 0.48 7.45 8.49
N LEU A 132 -0.77 7.48 8.98
CA LEU A 132 -1.96 7.58 8.14
C LEU A 132 -1.98 8.89 7.35
N GLU A 133 -1.73 10.01 8.03
CA GLU A 133 -1.66 11.32 7.41
C GLU A 133 -0.51 11.40 6.38
N ASP A 134 0.70 10.93 6.71
CA ASP A 134 1.84 10.83 5.78
C ASP A 134 1.50 9.98 4.55
N TYR A 135 0.70 8.93 4.72
CA TYR A 135 0.24 8.11 3.60
C TYR A 135 -0.58 8.91 2.60
N PHE A 136 -1.43 9.83 3.08
CA PHE A 136 -2.24 10.70 2.23
C PHE A 136 -1.52 12.00 1.83
N ALA A 137 -0.47 12.39 2.54
CA ALA A 137 0.22 13.65 2.34
C ALA A 137 1.23 13.63 1.20
N TYR A 138 2.07 12.60 1.15
CA TYR A 138 3.24 12.57 0.28
C TYR A 138 3.09 11.59 -0.87
N ALA A 139 3.39 12.06 -2.08
CA ALA A 139 3.28 11.28 -3.32
C ALA A 139 1.89 10.64 -3.55
N THR A 140 0.84 11.26 -3.06
CA THR A 140 -0.53 10.73 -3.02
C THR A 140 -1.05 10.39 -4.41
N THR A 141 -0.94 11.29 -5.37
CA THR A 141 -1.39 11.08 -6.76
C THR A 141 -0.72 9.85 -7.39
N ALA A 142 0.61 9.76 -7.25
CA ALA A 142 1.37 8.64 -7.82
C ALA A 142 1.03 7.31 -7.11
N ARG A 143 0.91 7.35 -5.78
CA ARG A 143 0.57 6.16 -4.97
C ARG A 143 -0.86 5.69 -5.24
N TYR A 144 -1.82 6.61 -5.34
CA TYR A 144 -3.20 6.28 -5.69
C TYR A 144 -3.30 5.60 -7.05
N ALA A 145 -2.70 6.17 -8.10
CA ALA A 145 -2.69 5.56 -9.43
C ALA A 145 -2.05 4.16 -9.42
N ARG A 146 -0.96 3.98 -8.65
CA ARG A 146 -0.34 2.66 -8.47
C ARG A 146 -1.22 1.69 -7.70
N SER A 147 -1.96 2.16 -6.68
CA SER A 147 -2.91 1.35 -5.91
C SER A 147 -4.07 0.88 -6.78
N MET A 148 -4.65 1.77 -7.59
CA MET A 148 -5.74 1.42 -8.52
C MET A 148 -5.31 0.33 -9.52
N ARG A 149 -4.06 0.39 -10.00
CA ARG A 149 -3.48 -0.67 -10.84
C ARG A 149 -3.26 -1.97 -10.05
N GLN A 150 -2.62 -1.88 -8.88
CA GLN A 150 -2.29 -3.04 -8.05
C GLN A 150 -3.55 -3.83 -7.64
N PHE A 151 -4.60 -3.14 -7.23
CA PHE A 151 -5.85 -3.77 -6.80
C PHE A 151 -6.82 -4.06 -7.94
N GLY A 152 -6.51 -3.64 -9.17
CA GLY A 152 -7.31 -3.96 -10.35
C GLY A 152 -8.74 -3.42 -10.32
N VAL A 153 -8.94 -2.24 -9.73
CA VAL A 153 -10.27 -1.64 -9.51
C VAL A 153 -11.10 -1.56 -10.80
N PHE A 154 -10.45 -1.40 -11.94
CA PHE A 154 -11.08 -1.29 -13.26
C PHE A 154 -11.09 -2.61 -14.06
N VAL A 155 -10.50 -3.69 -13.52
CA VAL A 155 -10.39 -4.98 -14.19
C VAL A 155 -11.64 -5.81 -13.90
N LYS A 156 -12.51 -6.02 -14.88
CA LYS A 156 -13.73 -6.82 -14.73
C LYS A 156 -13.40 -8.26 -14.33
N GLY A 157 -14.04 -8.75 -13.28
CA GLY A 157 -13.88 -10.13 -12.80
C GLY A 157 -12.55 -10.39 -12.10
N SER A 158 -11.81 -9.36 -11.71
CA SER A 158 -10.65 -9.49 -10.82
C SER A 158 -11.13 -10.02 -9.46
N GLN A 159 -10.58 -11.15 -9.02
CA GLN A 159 -10.95 -11.77 -7.74
C GLN A 159 -10.54 -10.95 -6.52
N ASN A 160 -9.68 -9.96 -6.72
CA ASN A 160 -9.19 -9.03 -5.70
C ASN A 160 -9.49 -7.57 -6.06
N SER A 161 -10.43 -7.33 -6.97
CA SER A 161 -10.97 -6.00 -7.18
C SER A 161 -11.86 -5.67 -6.01
N VAL A 162 -11.23 -5.26 -4.94
CA VAL A 162 -11.94 -4.63 -3.86
C VAL A 162 -12.50 -3.34 -4.39
N GLU A 163 -13.69 -3.01 -3.96
CA GLU A 163 -14.32 -1.73 -4.23
C GLU A 163 -13.58 -0.56 -3.56
N PHE A 164 -12.26 -0.69 -3.47
CA PHE A 164 -11.34 0.29 -2.93
C PHE A 164 -11.51 1.60 -3.72
N GLY A 165 -12.11 2.59 -3.10
CA GLY A 165 -12.38 3.86 -3.75
C GLY A 165 -13.56 3.84 -4.71
N LYS A 166 -14.55 2.94 -4.60
CA LYS A 166 -15.84 3.18 -5.22
C LYS A 166 -16.31 4.56 -4.83
N THR A 167 -16.66 5.34 -5.82
CA THR A 167 -17.32 6.65 -5.64
C THR A 167 -18.49 6.47 -4.67
N GLY A 168 -18.35 7.02 -3.45
CA GLY A 168 -19.39 6.96 -2.43
C GLY A 168 -19.04 6.25 -1.12
N ALA A 169 -17.91 5.55 -1.00
CA ALA A 169 -17.47 4.99 0.27
C ALA A 169 -16.92 6.10 1.18
N THR A 170 -17.39 6.15 2.42
CA THR A 170 -17.00 7.16 3.42
C THR A 170 -15.85 6.64 4.27
N PHE A 171 -14.74 7.35 4.28
CA PHE A 171 -13.64 7.07 5.20
C PHE A 171 -14.00 7.57 6.59
N GLY A 172 -14.32 6.66 7.47
CA GLY A 172 -14.80 6.92 8.82
C GLY A 172 -13.73 6.77 9.89
N PHE A 173 -12.52 7.28 9.67
CA PHE A 173 -11.46 7.28 10.67
C PHE A 173 -11.82 8.18 11.86
N VAL A 174 -11.57 7.68 13.07
CA VAL A 174 -11.67 8.47 14.32
C VAL A 174 -10.32 8.46 14.99
N TYR A 175 -9.81 9.65 15.34
CA TYR A 175 -8.49 9.78 15.96
C TYR A 175 -8.38 9.03 17.27
N PRO A 176 -7.26 8.30 17.48
CA PRO A 176 -7.01 7.64 18.77
C PRO A 176 -6.87 8.66 19.90
N ASN A 177 -7.35 8.26 21.08
CA ASN A 177 -7.25 9.05 22.31
C ASN A 177 -6.50 8.30 23.43
N LYS A 178 -6.06 7.06 23.16
CA LYS A 178 -5.22 6.22 24.02
C LYS A 178 -4.07 5.65 23.22
N PHE A 179 -2.88 5.57 23.81
CA PHE A 179 -1.69 5.24 23.06
C PHE A 179 -0.80 4.20 23.73
N LEU A 180 -0.32 3.25 22.95
CA LEU A 180 0.89 2.50 23.26
C LEU A 180 2.10 3.36 22.85
N ASN A 181 2.89 3.79 23.85
CA ASN A 181 4.07 4.65 23.63
C ASN A 181 5.39 3.86 23.58
N ASP A 182 5.41 2.67 24.16
CA ASP A 182 6.56 1.79 24.28
C ASP A 182 6.42 0.53 23.40
N THR A 183 7.24 -0.46 23.67
CA THR A 183 7.19 -1.75 22.95
C THR A 183 6.02 -2.62 23.39
N GLU A 184 5.63 -2.57 24.66
CA GLU A 184 4.47 -3.29 25.19
C GLU A 184 3.88 -2.56 26.40
N MET A 185 2.59 -2.84 26.68
CA MET A 185 1.88 -2.28 27.83
C MET A 185 0.75 -3.20 28.27
N ASP A 186 0.68 -3.52 29.56
CA ASP A 186 -0.49 -4.14 30.19
C ASP A 186 -1.53 -3.06 30.52
N ALA A 187 -2.79 -3.30 30.12
CA ALA A 187 -3.91 -2.40 30.36
C ALA A 187 -5.17 -3.18 30.75
N ILE A 188 -6.08 -2.51 31.46
CA ILE A 188 -7.46 -2.97 31.66
C ILE A 188 -8.34 -2.20 30.68
N ILE A 189 -8.86 -2.89 29.68
CA ILE A 189 -9.72 -2.31 28.64
C ILE A 189 -11.11 -2.91 28.77
N ALA A 190 -12.13 -2.11 28.99
CA ALA A 190 -13.51 -2.56 29.24
C ALA A 190 -13.60 -3.69 30.29
N GLY A 191 -12.79 -3.60 31.37
CA GLY A 191 -12.72 -4.61 32.43
C GLY A 191 -11.92 -5.88 32.09
N LEU A 192 -11.35 -6.00 30.89
CA LEU A 192 -10.55 -7.13 30.45
C LEU A 192 -9.06 -6.80 30.54
N LYS A 193 -8.25 -7.73 31.07
CA LYS A 193 -6.79 -7.61 31.04
C LYS A 193 -6.26 -7.88 29.64
N VAL A 194 -5.58 -6.90 29.06
CA VAL A 194 -5.04 -6.92 27.72
C VAL A 194 -3.57 -6.48 27.74
N ARG A 195 -2.73 -7.11 26.96
CA ARG A 195 -1.38 -6.61 26.66
C ARG A 195 -1.35 -6.11 25.23
N LEU A 196 -1.05 -4.84 25.05
CA LEU A 196 -0.77 -4.23 23.75
C LEU A 196 0.71 -4.38 23.47
N VAL A 197 1.06 -4.84 22.26
CA VAL A 197 2.45 -5.14 21.89
C VAL A 197 2.77 -4.53 20.53
N ARG A 198 3.83 -3.74 20.43
CA ARG A 198 4.35 -3.29 19.13
C ARG A 198 4.97 -4.46 18.39
N ILE A 199 4.44 -4.77 17.22
CA ILE A 199 4.88 -5.85 16.34
C ILE A 199 5.18 -5.26 14.96
N GLU A 200 6.42 -4.94 14.68
CA GLU A 200 6.78 -4.42 13.35
C GLU A 200 6.71 -5.53 12.30
N GLY A 201 6.09 -5.23 11.17
CA GLY A 201 5.93 -6.14 10.04
C GLY A 201 5.35 -5.40 8.85
N GLU A 202 4.02 -5.38 8.74
CA GLU A 202 3.30 -4.68 7.67
C GLU A 202 3.58 -3.17 7.68
N THR A 203 3.64 -2.55 8.88
CA THR A 203 3.96 -1.14 9.10
C THR A 203 4.80 -0.96 10.36
N THR A 204 5.38 0.25 10.54
CA THR A 204 6.20 0.58 11.72
C THR A 204 5.37 0.91 12.97
N ASP A 205 4.10 1.21 12.80
CA ASP A 205 3.12 1.47 13.86
C ASP A 205 2.26 0.26 14.20
N HIS A 206 2.61 -0.93 13.68
CA HIS A 206 1.83 -2.13 13.86
C HIS A 206 1.83 -2.60 15.32
N MET A 207 0.64 -2.89 15.83
CA MET A 207 0.39 -3.30 17.21
C MET A 207 -0.49 -4.55 17.24
N GLY A 208 -0.09 -5.54 18.02
CA GLY A 208 -0.89 -6.72 18.34
C GLY A 208 -1.60 -6.58 19.68
N VAL A 209 -2.67 -7.36 19.85
CA VAL A 209 -3.48 -7.40 21.07
C VAL A 209 -3.43 -8.80 21.66
N TYR A 210 -2.78 -8.96 22.81
CA TYR A 210 -2.68 -10.21 23.53
C TYR A 210 -3.63 -10.26 24.72
N ILE A 211 -4.41 -11.31 24.83
CA ILE A 211 -5.28 -11.58 25.99
C ILE A 211 -4.69 -12.78 26.75
N PRO A 212 -3.92 -12.53 27.83
CA PRO A 212 -3.19 -13.59 28.53
C PRO A 212 -4.09 -14.70 29.09
N ASP A 213 -5.24 -14.33 29.66
CA ASP A 213 -6.15 -15.27 30.32
C ASP A 213 -6.76 -16.28 29.31
N TRP A 214 -6.77 -15.95 28.02
CA TRP A 214 -7.29 -16.82 26.94
C TRP A 214 -6.18 -17.39 26.08
N ASN A 215 -4.94 -16.98 26.31
CA ASN A 215 -3.78 -17.26 25.47
C ASN A 215 -4.10 -17.01 23.98
N MET A 216 -4.65 -15.83 23.69
CA MET A 216 -5.17 -15.40 22.39
C MET A 216 -4.46 -14.12 21.94
N PHE A 217 -4.10 -14.10 20.66
CA PHE A 217 -3.41 -12.94 20.06
C PHE A 217 -4.12 -12.49 18.77
N MET A 218 -4.52 -11.21 18.71
CA MET A 218 -4.98 -10.55 17.49
C MET A 218 -3.77 -9.91 16.82
N SER A 219 -3.41 -10.41 15.65
CA SER A 219 -2.11 -10.14 15.03
C SER A 219 -2.12 -9.05 13.97
N GLY A 220 -3.30 -8.46 13.65
CA GLY A 220 -3.39 -7.58 12.47
C GLY A 220 -2.85 -8.31 11.23
N ASP A 221 -1.99 -7.63 10.50
CA ASP A 221 -1.38 -8.10 9.26
C ASP A 221 0.02 -8.71 9.44
N LEU A 222 0.36 -9.12 10.67
CA LEU A 222 1.63 -9.81 10.90
C LEU A 222 1.71 -11.14 10.15
N TYR A 223 0.56 -11.80 9.99
CA TYR A 223 0.42 -13.07 9.28
C TYR A 223 -0.82 -13.08 8.39
N TYR A 224 -0.67 -13.54 7.17
CA TYR A 224 -1.73 -13.91 6.23
C TYR A 224 -1.25 -15.02 5.28
N GLU A 225 -2.19 -15.75 4.65
CA GLU A 225 -1.89 -16.97 3.89
C GLU A 225 -1.42 -16.66 2.46
N ALA A 226 -0.41 -15.78 2.33
CA ALA A 226 0.30 -15.50 1.08
C ALA A 226 1.73 -15.01 1.39
N PHE A 227 2.63 -15.06 0.40
CA PHE A 227 3.96 -14.44 0.56
C PHE A 227 3.80 -12.94 0.87
N PRO A 228 4.45 -12.42 1.93
CA PRO A 228 4.19 -11.08 2.41
C PRO A 228 4.75 -10.00 1.48
N ASN A 229 4.10 -8.84 1.48
CA ASN A 229 4.53 -7.67 0.74
C ASN A 229 5.69 -6.94 1.45
N ILE A 230 6.87 -7.53 1.50
CA ILE A 230 8.08 -6.85 2.03
C ILE A 230 8.34 -5.57 1.23
N TYR A 231 8.12 -5.60 -0.09
CA TYR A 231 8.00 -4.43 -0.94
C TYR A 231 6.71 -4.48 -1.75
N THR A 232 5.87 -3.47 -1.64
CA THR A 232 4.63 -3.35 -2.40
C THR A 232 4.75 -2.38 -3.56
N ILE A 233 4.27 -2.80 -4.75
CA ILE A 233 4.44 -2.03 -5.99
C ILE A 233 3.62 -0.73 -6.04
N ARG A 234 2.61 -0.56 -5.17
CA ARG A 234 1.90 0.72 -5.03
C ARG A 234 2.80 1.84 -4.49
N GLY A 235 3.89 1.49 -3.83
CA GLY A 235 4.88 2.44 -3.33
C GLY A 235 4.67 2.84 -1.88
N VAL A 236 5.41 2.17 -1.01
CA VAL A 236 5.61 2.52 0.40
C VAL A 236 7.08 2.32 0.74
N LYS A 237 7.50 2.72 1.93
CA LYS A 237 8.83 2.35 2.43
C LYS A 237 8.98 0.84 2.45
N VAL A 238 10.17 0.33 2.15
CA VAL A 238 10.47 -1.10 2.27
C VAL A 238 10.24 -1.51 3.72
N ARG A 239 9.49 -2.59 3.93
CA ARG A 239 9.23 -3.16 5.25
C ARG A 239 10.46 -3.92 5.72
N ASP A 240 10.83 -3.78 6.99
CA ASP A 240 12.02 -4.45 7.52
C ASP A 240 11.75 -5.95 7.76
N PRO A 241 12.34 -6.86 6.95
CA PRO A 241 12.12 -8.29 7.12
C PRO A 241 12.63 -8.82 8.45
N ARG A 242 13.67 -8.20 9.00
CA ARG A 242 14.26 -8.60 10.29
C ARG A 242 13.36 -8.22 11.46
N ALA A 243 12.74 -7.04 11.39
CA ALA A 243 11.74 -6.63 12.37
C ALA A 243 10.51 -7.55 12.31
N TRP A 244 10.06 -7.86 11.08
CA TRP A 244 8.95 -8.80 10.87
C TRP A 244 9.24 -10.19 11.47
N CYS A 245 10.42 -10.75 11.22
CA CYS A 245 10.84 -12.02 11.83
C CYS A 245 10.85 -11.97 13.36
N ARG A 246 11.40 -10.89 13.97
CA ARG A 246 11.38 -10.75 15.44
C ARG A 246 9.97 -10.70 16.01
N SER A 247 9.05 -10.04 15.33
CA SER A 247 7.64 -9.98 15.73
C SER A 247 6.97 -11.35 15.63
N LEU A 248 7.27 -12.12 14.57
CA LEU A 248 6.79 -13.50 14.43
C LEU A 248 7.38 -14.42 15.51
N ASP A 249 8.69 -14.30 15.79
CA ASP A 249 9.36 -15.05 16.86
C ASP A 249 8.68 -14.78 18.21
N TYR A 250 8.39 -13.51 18.55
CA TYR A 250 7.66 -13.15 19.76
C TYR A 250 6.28 -13.84 19.84
N VAL A 251 5.52 -13.83 18.75
CA VAL A 251 4.18 -14.47 18.72
C VAL A 251 4.26 -15.99 18.82
N ILE A 252 5.25 -16.61 18.18
CA ILE A 252 5.52 -18.06 18.27
C ILE A 252 5.86 -18.46 19.71
N ASP A 253 6.73 -17.69 20.37
CA ASP A 253 7.20 -17.96 21.74
C ASP A 253 6.09 -17.84 22.81
N LEU A 254 4.98 -17.13 22.49
CA LEU A 254 3.80 -17.09 23.38
C LEU A 254 3.09 -18.44 23.50
N GLY A 255 3.30 -19.38 22.59
CA GLY A 255 2.67 -20.69 22.61
C GLY A 255 1.13 -20.62 22.59
N LEU A 256 0.57 -19.84 21.67
CA LEU A 256 -0.83 -19.42 21.61
C LEU A 256 -1.82 -20.59 21.43
N ASN A 257 -3.01 -20.46 22.04
CA ASN A 257 -4.16 -21.30 21.73
C ASN A 257 -4.98 -20.75 20.56
N TYR A 258 -5.00 -19.42 20.39
CA TYR A 258 -5.77 -18.73 19.35
C TYR A 258 -4.94 -17.64 18.73
N LEU A 259 -4.87 -17.62 17.41
CA LEU A 259 -4.33 -16.51 16.60
C LEU A 259 -5.46 -15.97 15.72
N VAL A 260 -5.73 -14.67 15.81
CA VAL A 260 -6.82 -14.00 15.08
C VAL A 260 -6.21 -12.92 14.18
N PRO A 261 -5.91 -13.24 12.91
CA PRO A 261 -5.39 -12.28 11.93
C PRO A 261 -6.51 -11.44 11.30
N SER A 262 -6.11 -10.32 10.65
CA SER A 262 -7.08 -9.37 10.12
C SER A 262 -7.50 -9.62 8.65
N HIS A 263 -7.00 -10.67 7.97
CA HIS A 263 -7.37 -10.97 6.57
C HIS A 263 -7.78 -12.41 6.28
N MET A 264 -7.92 -13.23 7.29
CA MET A 264 -8.29 -14.64 7.14
C MET A 264 -9.05 -15.16 8.36
N SER A 265 -9.53 -16.39 8.30
CA SER A 265 -10.18 -17.05 9.42
C SER A 265 -9.24 -17.20 10.63
N PRO A 266 -9.77 -17.18 11.85
CA PRO A 266 -9.00 -17.45 13.07
C PRO A 266 -8.33 -18.81 13.02
N ILE A 267 -7.13 -18.92 13.60
CA ILE A 267 -6.36 -20.15 13.70
C ILE A 267 -6.40 -20.64 15.14
N ILE A 268 -6.79 -21.91 15.31
CA ILE A 268 -7.02 -22.50 16.63
C ILE A 268 -6.07 -23.69 16.84
N GLY A 269 -5.43 -23.70 18.00
CA GLY A 269 -4.52 -24.76 18.43
C GLY A 269 -3.05 -24.41 18.28
N ASN A 270 -2.30 -24.57 19.36
CA ASN A 270 -0.89 -24.19 19.43
C ASN A 270 -0.04 -24.81 18.31
N GLN A 271 -0.19 -26.12 18.09
CA GLN A 271 0.59 -26.81 17.06
C GLN A 271 0.27 -26.26 15.66
N THR A 272 -1.02 -26.05 15.34
CA THR A 272 -1.45 -25.48 14.05
C THR A 272 -0.87 -24.10 13.82
N ILE A 273 -0.91 -23.24 14.85
CA ILE A 273 -0.35 -21.88 14.79
C ILE A 273 1.16 -21.95 14.53
N THR A 274 1.87 -22.78 15.27
CA THR A 274 3.32 -22.96 15.12
C THR A 274 3.69 -23.48 13.71
N ASP A 275 2.96 -24.50 13.23
CA ASP A 275 3.20 -25.10 11.91
C ASP A 275 2.98 -24.12 10.75
N LEU A 276 2.16 -23.08 10.95
CA LEU A 276 1.93 -22.02 9.97
C LEU A 276 2.92 -20.86 10.11
N LEU A 277 3.19 -20.39 11.33
CA LEU A 277 4.02 -19.22 11.55
C LEU A 277 5.51 -19.48 11.32
N VAL A 278 6.03 -20.65 11.73
CA VAL A 278 7.47 -20.96 11.61
C VAL A 278 7.93 -20.96 10.14
N PRO A 279 7.29 -21.70 9.22
CA PRO A 279 7.72 -21.64 7.81
C PRO A 279 7.52 -20.25 7.18
N HIS A 280 6.49 -19.52 7.56
CA HIS A 280 6.24 -18.16 7.08
C HIS A 280 7.38 -17.21 7.49
N ARG A 281 7.72 -17.23 8.76
CA ARG A 281 8.85 -16.50 9.34
C ARG A 281 10.19 -16.86 8.66
N ASP A 282 10.43 -18.15 8.46
CA ASP A 282 11.65 -18.65 7.83
C ASP A 282 11.74 -18.25 6.35
N GLY A 283 10.62 -18.19 5.63
CA GLY A 283 10.55 -17.69 4.27
C GLY A 283 10.95 -16.22 4.15
N ILE A 284 10.48 -15.38 5.06
CA ILE A 284 10.86 -13.96 5.13
C ILE A 284 12.36 -13.82 5.37
N GLN A 285 12.88 -14.52 6.37
CA GLN A 285 14.32 -14.48 6.69
C GLN A 285 15.16 -15.01 5.53
N TYR A 286 14.77 -16.11 4.93
CA TYR A 286 15.50 -16.70 3.80
C TYR A 286 15.66 -15.69 2.66
N VAL A 287 14.59 -15.00 2.28
CA VAL A 287 14.64 -14.00 1.19
C VAL A 287 15.56 -12.85 1.57
N HIS A 288 15.48 -12.35 2.80
CA HIS A 288 16.37 -11.32 3.29
C HIS A 288 17.84 -11.76 3.23
N ASP A 289 18.18 -12.89 3.85
CA ASP A 289 19.56 -13.34 4.02
C ASP A 289 20.21 -13.74 2.69
N GLN A 290 19.44 -14.40 1.79
CA GLN A 290 19.96 -14.73 0.46
C GLN A 290 20.10 -13.50 -0.43
N SER A 291 19.24 -12.50 -0.29
CA SER A 291 19.42 -11.22 -0.97
C SER A 291 20.73 -10.57 -0.55
N LEU A 292 20.99 -10.42 0.75
CA LEU A 292 22.27 -9.88 1.25
C LEU A 292 23.48 -10.71 0.81
N ARG A 293 23.35 -12.04 0.81
CA ARG A 293 24.43 -12.92 0.34
C ARG A 293 24.81 -12.63 -1.12
N TYR A 294 23.84 -12.37 -1.99
CA TYR A 294 24.12 -12.07 -3.40
C TYR A 294 24.51 -10.60 -3.61
N ILE A 295 23.97 -9.67 -2.84
CA ILE A 295 24.42 -8.27 -2.81
C ILE A 295 25.92 -8.20 -2.45
N ASN A 296 26.35 -8.93 -1.41
CA ASN A 296 27.75 -9.00 -1.00
C ASN A 296 28.67 -9.68 -2.03
N LYS A 297 28.11 -10.33 -3.05
CA LYS A 297 28.88 -10.83 -4.21
C LYS A 297 28.95 -9.82 -5.35
N GLY A 298 28.43 -8.62 -5.17
CA GLY A 298 28.42 -7.56 -6.16
C GLY A 298 27.37 -7.69 -7.25
N LEU A 299 26.30 -8.48 -7.05
CA LEU A 299 25.24 -8.63 -8.04
C LEU A 299 24.34 -7.39 -8.03
N THR A 300 23.90 -6.98 -9.23
CA THR A 300 22.90 -5.92 -9.44
C THR A 300 21.52 -6.37 -8.94
N PRO A 301 20.56 -5.44 -8.69
CA PRO A 301 19.20 -5.79 -8.27
C PRO A 301 18.52 -6.82 -9.18
N GLU A 302 18.68 -6.69 -10.48
CA GLU A 302 18.12 -7.59 -11.50
C GLU A 302 18.71 -9.00 -11.41
N GLU A 303 20.00 -9.11 -11.15
CA GLU A 303 20.70 -10.39 -10.98
C GLU A 303 20.32 -11.05 -9.65
N VAL A 304 20.20 -10.27 -8.56
CA VAL A 304 19.74 -10.76 -7.25
C VAL A 304 18.36 -11.40 -7.38
N VAL A 305 17.40 -10.74 -8.05
CA VAL A 305 16.04 -11.29 -8.31
C VAL A 305 16.07 -12.64 -9.01
N ARG A 306 17.00 -12.85 -9.95
CA ARG A 306 17.12 -14.13 -10.67
C ARG A 306 17.71 -15.24 -9.80
N LYS A 307 18.49 -14.89 -8.77
CA LYS A 307 19.20 -15.84 -7.89
C LYS A 307 18.40 -16.21 -6.65
N VAL A 308 17.65 -15.27 -6.09
CA VAL A 308 16.88 -15.50 -4.87
C VAL A 308 15.58 -16.22 -5.24
N LYS A 309 15.46 -17.47 -4.81
CA LYS A 309 14.28 -18.34 -4.99
C LYS A 309 14.09 -19.11 -3.69
N LEU A 310 12.84 -19.35 -3.29
CA LEU A 310 12.55 -20.18 -2.13
C LEU A 310 13.13 -21.59 -2.31
N PRO A 311 13.71 -22.17 -1.26
CA PRO A 311 14.27 -23.53 -1.31
C PRO A 311 13.15 -24.58 -1.38
N PRO A 312 13.46 -25.83 -1.76
CA PRO A 312 12.48 -26.92 -1.84
C PRO A 312 11.66 -27.14 -0.55
N SER A 313 12.24 -26.85 0.62
CA SER A 313 11.55 -26.96 1.92
C SER A 313 10.49 -25.89 2.15
N LEU A 314 10.55 -24.75 1.45
CA LEU A 314 9.66 -23.60 1.66
C LEU A 314 8.76 -23.30 0.44
N VAL A 315 9.13 -23.72 -0.76
CA VAL A 315 8.43 -23.36 -2.00
C VAL A 315 6.98 -23.84 -2.07
N ASN A 316 6.63 -24.89 -1.32
CA ASN A 316 5.28 -25.45 -1.29
C ASN A 316 4.47 -25.06 -0.03
N VAL A 317 5.02 -24.21 0.83
CA VAL A 317 4.29 -23.70 2.01
C VAL A 317 3.17 -22.77 1.53
N SER A 318 1.94 -22.97 2.05
CA SER A 318 0.76 -22.21 1.58
C SER A 318 0.90 -20.71 1.79
N SER A 319 1.38 -20.30 2.96
CA SER A 319 1.61 -18.88 3.30
C SER A 319 2.82 -18.23 2.62
N LEU A 320 3.55 -18.98 1.79
CA LEU A 320 4.67 -18.49 0.99
C LEU A 320 4.40 -18.52 -0.52
N GLN A 321 3.15 -18.80 -0.93
CA GLN A 321 2.77 -18.68 -2.33
C GLN A 321 2.77 -17.21 -2.75
N GLU A 322 3.35 -16.92 -3.91
CA GLU A 322 3.51 -15.55 -4.41
C GLU A 322 2.20 -14.98 -5.00
N GLU A 323 1.08 -15.18 -4.31
CA GLU A 323 -0.23 -14.71 -4.75
C GLU A 323 -0.46 -13.22 -4.45
N TYR A 324 0.23 -12.65 -3.45
CA TYR A 324 0.13 -11.25 -3.01
C TYR A 324 1.47 -10.53 -3.07
N GLY A 325 2.46 -10.84 -2.20
CA GLY A 325 3.83 -10.40 -2.34
C GLY A 325 4.60 -11.27 -3.34
N MET A 326 5.82 -10.87 -3.69
CA MET A 326 6.73 -11.63 -4.55
C MET A 326 8.14 -11.67 -3.98
N VAL A 327 8.76 -12.83 -4.03
CA VAL A 327 10.17 -13.04 -3.64
C VAL A 327 11.09 -12.09 -4.42
N GLY A 328 10.88 -11.95 -5.74
CA GLY A 328 11.69 -11.08 -6.59
C GLY A 328 11.58 -9.59 -6.21
N TRP A 329 10.37 -9.10 -5.94
CA TRP A 329 10.17 -7.71 -5.51
C TRP A 329 10.75 -7.47 -4.12
N SER A 330 10.61 -8.45 -3.23
CA SER A 330 11.17 -8.41 -1.89
C SER A 330 12.69 -8.37 -1.91
N ALA A 331 13.33 -9.15 -2.80
CA ALA A 331 14.77 -9.13 -2.98
C ALA A 331 15.28 -7.76 -3.48
N LYS A 332 14.56 -7.11 -4.43
CA LYS A 332 14.83 -5.72 -4.82
C LYS A 332 14.61 -4.74 -3.67
N GLY A 333 13.57 -4.96 -2.86
CA GLY A 333 13.31 -4.17 -1.66
C GLY A 333 14.45 -4.25 -0.66
N VAL A 334 14.98 -5.45 -0.41
CA VAL A 334 16.16 -5.65 0.45
C VAL A 334 17.38 -4.92 -0.12
N PHE A 335 17.62 -5.02 -1.44
CA PHE A 335 18.70 -4.26 -2.07
C PHE A 335 18.55 -2.76 -1.83
N GLN A 336 17.36 -2.22 -2.09
CA GLN A 336 17.06 -0.79 -1.88
C GLN A 336 17.20 -0.36 -0.42
N MET A 337 16.82 -1.22 0.53
CA MET A 337 16.92 -0.94 1.97
C MET A 337 18.38 -0.71 2.41
N TYR A 338 19.32 -1.47 1.87
CA TYR A 338 20.73 -1.42 2.30
C TYR A 338 21.61 -0.53 1.41
N LEU A 339 21.36 -0.46 0.11
CA LEU A 339 22.23 0.22 -0.87
C LEU A 339 21.53 1.39 -1.60
N GLY A 340 20.20 1.55 -1.43
CA GLY A 340 19.44 2.59 -2.12
C GLY A 340 19.14 2.24 -3.59
N TRP A 341 18.98 3.27 -4.42
CA TRP A 341 18.55 3.13 -5.81
C TRP A 341 19.68 2.71 -6.79
N PHE A 342 20.94 3.00 -6.43
CA PHE A 342 22.07 2.78 -7.34
C PHE A 342 22.47 1.31 -7.38
N SER A 343 22.49 0.75 -8.59
CA SER A 343 22.77 -0.68 -8.83
C SER A 343 24.22 -1.10 -8.55
N GLY A 344 25.17 -0.13 -8.53
CA GLY A 344 26.61 -0.36 -8.51
C GLY A 344 27.25 -0.36 -9.91
N ASP A 345 26.46 -0.41 -11.00
CA ASP A 345 26.96 -0.29 -12.37
C ASP A 345 27.11 1.19 -12.76
N PRO A 346 28.31 1.64 -13.23
CA PRO A 346 28.49 3.03 -13.68
C PRO A 346 27.52 3.48 -14.79
N MET A 347 26.95 2.56 -15.55
CA MET A 347 25.92 2.86 -16.57
C MET A 347 24.67 3.48 -15.96
N ASP A 348 24.35 3.17 -14.71
CA ASP A 348 23.15 3.66 -14.03
C ASP A 348 23.37 4.98 -13.27
N LEU A 349 24.61 5.55 -13.26
CA LEU A 349 24.86 6.85 -12.62
C LEU A 349 24.20 8.01 -13.39
N PHE A 350 24.25 7.95 -14.72
CA PHE A 350 23.68 8.97 -15.61
C PHE A 350 22.87 8.31 -16.71
N PRO A 351 21.75 7.63 -16.38
CA PRO A 351 20.98 6.89 -17.36
C PRO A 351 20.32 7.86 -18.37
N LEU A 352 20.29 7.45 -19.63
CA LEU A 352 19.50 8.13 -20.64
C LEU A 352 18.01 8.10 -20.26
N THR A 353 17.28 9.15 -20.61
CA THR A 353 15.82 9.16 -20.50
C THR A 353 15.20 8.07 -21.39
N VAL A 354 13.93 7.71 -21.10
CA VAL A 354 13.21 6.74 -21.95
C VAL A 354 13.14 7.22 -23.40
N SER A 355 12.93 8.52 -23.63
CA SER A 355 12.84 9.13 -24.96
C SER A 355 14.17 9.05 -25.72
N GLU A 356 15.30 9.35 -25.06
CA GLU A 356 16.63 9.23 -25.65
C GLU A 356 16.97 7.77 -26.00
N LYS A 357 16.71 6.83 -25.07
CA LYS A 357 16.89 5.40 -25.35
C LYS A 357 16.02 4.94 -26.53
N ALA A 358 14.77 5.40 -26.59
CA ALA A 358 13.86 5.07 -27.69
C ALA A 358 14.41 5.55 -29.04
N GLN A 359 14.97 6.77 -29.10
CA GLN A 359 15.59 7.27 -30.33
C GLN A 359 16.78 6.40 -30.76
N HIS A 360 17.71 6.11 -29.86
CA HIS A 360 18.85 5.25 -30.16
C HIS A 360 18.44 3.83 -30.57
N MET A 361 17.43 3.26 -29.92
CA MET A 361 16.90 1.95 -30.29
C MET A 361 16.25 1.96 -31.67
N ALA A 362 15.53 3.03 -32.03
CA ALA A 362 14.96 3.19 -33.35
C ALA A 362 16.05 3.33 -34.41
N ASP A 363 17.09 4.12 -34.17
CA ASP A 363 18.21 4.30 -35.07
C ASP A 363 18.93 2.94 -35.35
N LEU A 364 19.20 2.17 -34.28
CA LEU A 364 19.79 0.82 -34.41
C LEU A 364 18.89 -0.16 -35.14
N ALA A 365 17.57 -0.04 -34.98
CA ALA A 365 16.59 -0.90 -35.65
C ALA A 365 16.30 -0.48 -37.11
N GLY A 366 16.79 0.69 -37.54
CA GLY A 366 16.48 1.25 -38.85
C GLY A 366 15.12 1.94 -38.94
N GLY A 367 14.59 2.40 -37.82
CA GLY A 367 13.37 3.20 -37.72
C GLY A 367 12.37 2.72 -36.65
N GLY A 368 11.50 3.62 -36.17
CA GLY A 368 10.51 3.31 -35.12
C GLY A 368 9.52 2.19 -35.49
N ASN A 369 9.12 2.09 -36.76
CA ASN A 369 8.24 1.04 -37.26
C ASN A 369 8.87 -0.36 -37.11
N ASN A 370 10.19 -0.46 -37.19
CA ASN A 370 10.90 -1.73 -37.04
C ASN A 370 10.89 -2.19 -35.58
N LEU A 371 10.81 -1.25 -34.60
CA LEU A 371 10.60 -1.61 -33.19
C LEU A 371 9.24 -2.30 -32.98
N VAL A 372 8.18 -1.79 -33.61
CA VAL A 372 6.83 -2.39 -33.56
C VAL A 372 6.83 -3.77 -34.19
N THR A 373 7.46 -3.93 -35.38
CA THR A 373 7.57 -5.22 -36.06
C THR A 373 8.37 -6.22 -35.23
N ALA A 374 9.50 -5.82 -34.67
CA ALA A 374 10.29 -6.65 -33.77
C ALA A 374 9.52 -7.04 -32.51
N GLY A 375 8.73 -6.10 -31.96
CA GLY A 375 7.85 -6.37 -30.81
C GLY A 375 6.80 -7.43 -31.13
N ARG A 376 6.15 -7.39 -32.29
CA ARG A 376 5.22 -8.43 -32.74
C ARG A 376 5.93 -9.78 -32.84
N THR A 377 7.09 -9.81 -33.52
CA THR A 377 7.90 -11.01 -33.61
C THR A 377 8.28 -11.58 -32.23
N ALA A 378 8.62 -10.72 -31.27
CA ALA A 378 8.97 -11.16 -29.92
C ALA A 378 7.76 -11.81 -29.18
N ILE A 379 6.53 -11.35 -29.41
CA ILE A 379 5.32 -12.02 -28.88
C ILE A 379 5.21 -13.42 -29.50
N ASP A 380 5.31 -13.53 -30.80
CA ASP A 380 5.20 -14.81 -31.54
C ASP A 380 6.26 -15.81 -31.08
N GLN A 381 7.42 -15.33 -30.67
CA GLN A 381 8.53 -16.13 -30.11
C GLN A 381 8.37 -16.43 -28.60
N GLY A 382 7.28 -16.02 -27.96
CA GLY A 382 7.03 -16.24 -26.52
C GLY A 382 7.86 -15.36 -25.59
N ASN A 383 8.32 -14.19 -26.05
CA ASN A 383 9.06 -13.20 -25.26
C ASN A 383 8.26 -11.88 -25.10
N PRO A 384 7.12 -11.90 -24.38
CA PRO A 384 6.27 -10.72 -24.25
C PRO A 384 6.91 -9.59 -23.46
N GLN A 385 7.89 -9.85 -22.58
CA GLN A 385 8.60 -8.79 -21.86
C GLN A 385 9.45 -7.94 -22.83
N TRP A 386 10.16 -8.55 -23.73
CA TRP A 386 10.91 -7.83 -24.74
C TRP A 386 10.00 -7.06 -25.71
N ALA A 387 8.87 -7.66 -26.07
CA ALA A 387 7.85 -6.98 -26.89
C ALA A 387 7.29 -5.73 -26.17
N LEU A 388 7.05 -5.81 -24.87
CA LEU A 388 6.60 -4.68 -24.04
C LEU A 388 7.61 -3.54 -24.03
N GLU A 389 8.90 -3.85 -23.94
CA GLU A 389 9.98 -2.85 -23.97
C GLU A 389 10.05 -2.15 -25.32
N LEU A 390 10.05 -2.92 -26.43
CA LEU A 390 10.08 -2.38 -27.79
C LEU A 390 8.86 -1.52 -28.11
N ALA A 391 7.66 -1.96 -27.74
CA ALA A 391 6.43 -1.18 -27.91
C ALA A 391 6.44 0.10 -27.06
N SER A 392 7.02 0.04 -25.86
CA SER A 392 7.16 1.22 -24.99
C SER A 392 8.12 2.26 -25.59
N TYR A 393 9.22 1.83 -26.21
CA TYR A 393 10.11 2.72 -26.96
C TYR A 393 9.40 3.32 -28.18
N ALA A 394 8.66 2.53 -28.96
CA ALA A 394 7.91 3.04 -30.11
C ALA A 394 6.89 4.10 -29.67
N LEU A 395 6.17 3.89 -28.57
CA LEU A 395 5.21 4.85 -28.01
C LEU A 395 5.89 6.09 -27.41
N ALA A 396 7.12 6.00 -26.93
CA ALA A 396 7.89 7.16 -26.48
C ALA A 396 8.28 8.08 -27.65
N LEU A 397 8.42 7.54 -28.87
CA LEU A 397 8.65 8.29 -30.09
C LEU A 397 7.35 8.83 -30.71
N ASN A 398 6.30 8.03 -30.71
CA ASN A 398 4.98 8.38 -31.22
C ASN A 398 3.87 7.79 -30.33
N ALA A 399 3.38 8.60 -29.39
CA ALA A 399 2.34 8.21 -28.42
C ALA A 399 0.99 7.82 -29.08
N THR A 400 0.78 8.18 -30.34
CA THR A 400 -0.46 7.89 -31.09
C THR A 400 -0.36 6.70 -32.01
N ASP A 401 0.77 5.98 -32.01
CA ASP A 401 0.96 4.77 -32.84
C ASP A 401 0.06 3.63 -32.36
N GLU A 402 -1.03 3.39 -33.09
CA GLU A 402 -2.00 2.34 -32.75
C GLU A 402 -1.43 0.93 -32.83
N MET A 403 -0.48 0.67 -33.75
CA MET A 403 0.16 -0.65 -33.84
C MET A 403 1.07 -0.90 -32.63
N ALA A 404 1.82 0.13 -32.19
CA ALA A 404 2.62 0.05 -30.97
C ALA A 404 1.74 -0.14 -29.72
N LYS A 405 0.57 0.54 -29.65
CA LYS A 405 -0.41 0.32 -28.57
C LYS A 405 -0.91 -1.13 -28.57
N MET A 406 -1.26 -1.68 -29.72
CA MET A 406 -1.70 -3.07 -29.82
C MET A 406 -0.62 -4.05 -29.32
N VAL A 407 0.64 -3.89 -29.79
CA VAL A 407 1.76 -4.72 -29.33
C VAL A 407 1.95 -4.60 -27.80
N LYS A 408 1.85 -3.38 -27.26
CA LYS A 408 1.95 -3.16 -25.82
C LYS A 408 0.84 -3.86 -25.04
N VAL A 409 -0.41 -3.75 -25.50
CA VAL A 409 -1.58 -4.38 -24.87
C VAL A 409 -1.46 -5.91 -24.90
N ASP A 410 -1.11 -6.48 -26.05
CA ASP A 410 -0.92 -7.93 -26.21
C ASP A 410 0.18 -8.43 -25.27
N SER A 411 1.30 -7.69 -25.18
CA SER A 411 2.42 -8.02 -24.30
C SER A 411 2.02 -7.98 -22.83
N LEU A 412 1.34 -6.93 -22.40
CA LEU A 412 0.85 -6.76 -21.01
C LEU A 412 -0.07 -7.92 -20.62
N ASN A 413 -1.02 -8.28 -21.48
CA ASN A 413 -1.94 -9.38 -21.24
C ASN A 413 -1.21 -10.73 -21.22
N ALA A 414 -0.30 -10.98 -22.15
CA ALA A 414 0.49 -12.21 -22.20
C ALA A 414 1.36 -12.41 -20.96
N ILE A 415 1.96 -11.32 -20.42
CA ILE A 415 2.70 -11.38 -19.16
C ILE A 415 1.74 -11.62 -18.00
N ALA A 416 0.58 -10.92 -17.97
CA ALA A 416 -0.42 -11.07 -16.90
C ALA A 416 -0.94 -12.52 -16.81
N ASP A 417 -1.18 -13.17 -17.94
CA ASP A 417 -1.68 -14.55 -18.00
C ASP A 417 -0.68 -15.58 -17.44
N GLN A 418 0.60 -15.24 -17.38
CA GLN A 418 1.67 -16.07 -16.80
C GLN A 418 1.80 -15.89 -15.29
N GLN A 419 1.12 -14.90 -14.69
CA GLN A 419 1.26 -14.61 -13.26
C GLN A 419 0.28 -15.40 -12.42
N ILE A 420 0.75 -15.87 -11.26
CA ILE A 420 -0.11 -16.27 -10.13
C ILE A 420 -0.34 -15.08 -9.18
N ASN A 421 0.55 -14.10 -9.21
CA ASN A 421 0.48 -12.90 -8.38
C ASN A 421 -0.63 -11.98 -8.85
N THR A 422 -1.64 -11.78 -8.01
CA THR A 422 -2.81 -10.98 -8.33
C THR A 422 -2.49 -9.50 -8.49
N ASN A 423 -1.55 -8.97 -7.69
CA ASN A 423 -1.10 -7.58 -7.79
C ASN A 423 -0.40 -7.32 -9.13
N ALA A 424 0.48 -8.23 -9.56
CA ALA A 424 1.14 -8.13 -10.86
C ALA A 424 0.14 -8.20 -12.01
N MET A 425 -0.75 -9.20 -11.98
CA MET A 425 -1.78 -9.41 -13.00
C MET A 425 -2.68 -8.19 -13.14
N ASN A 426 -3.18 -7.67 -12.02
CA ASN A 426 -4.05 -6.50 -12.00
C ASN A 426 -3.34 -5.24 -12.50
N TYR A 427 -2.08 -5.04 -12.10
CA TYR A 427 -1.28 -3.90 -12.56
C TYR A 427 -1.10 -3.91 -14.07
N LEU A 428 -0.74 -5.06 -14.64
CA LEU A 428 -0.54 -5.23 -16.07
C LEU A 428 -1.85 -5.04 -16.85
N ARG A 429 -2.95 -5.66 -16.41
CA ARG A 429 -4.25 -5.54 -17.07
C ARG A 429 -4.81 -4.12 -16.99
N THR A 430 -4.68 -3.43 -15.85
CA THR A 430 -5.08 -2.02 -15.75
C THR A 430 -4.25 -1.16 -16.69
N SER A 431 -2.93 -1.39 -16.79
CA SER A 431 -2.05 -0.68 -17.73
C SER A 431 -2.45 -0.93 -19.19
N ALA A 432 -2.97 -2.11 -19.52
CA ALA A 432 -3.52 -2.38 -20.85
C ALA A 432 -4.78 -1.55 -21.12
N LEU A 433 -5.70 -1.43 -20.13
CA LEU A 433 -6.89 -0.58 -20.24
C LEU A 433 -6.53 0.91 -20.39
N GLU A 434 -5.49 1.38 -19.70
CA GLU A 434 -4.98 2.75 -19.87
C GLU A 434 -4.41 2.96 -21.28
N THR A 435 -3.66 2.00 -21.80
CA THR A 435 -3.06 2.06 -23.14
C THR A 435 -4.13 2.17 -24.23
N THR A 436 -5.29 1.55 -24.05
CA THR A 436 -6.45 1.64 -24.98
C THR A 436 -7.33 2.87 -24.71
N GLY A 437 -7.06 3.66 -23.68
CA GLY A 437 -7.89 4.80 -23.29
C GLY A 437 -9.21 4.44 -22.61
N GLN A 438 -9.44 3.16 -22.26
CA GLN A 438 -10.63 2.72 -21.52
C GLN A 438 -10.63 3.20 -20.06
N VAL A 439 -9.45 3.44 -19.50
CA VAL A 439 -9.22 3.97 -18.15
C VAL A 439 -8.28 5.16 -18.24
N ASP A 440 -8.63 6.23 -17.51
CA ASP A 440 -7.79 7.40 -17.34
C ASP A 440 -7.66 7.72 -15.85
N LEU A 441 -6.57 7.28 -15.25
CA LEU A 441 -6.32 7.48 -13.82
C LEU A 441 -6.03 8.94 -13.47
N SER A 442 -5.65 9.78 -14.42
CA SER A 442 -5.42 11.21 -14.18
C SER A 442 -6.69 11.99 -13.87
N LYS A 443 -7.86 11.44 -14.22
CA LYS A 443 -9.17 12.04 -13.99
C LYS A 443 -9.87 11.54 -12.72
N GLN A 444 -9.26 10.61 -12.00
CA GLN A 444 -9.84 10.09 -10.78
C GLN A 444 -9.56 11.03 -9.59
N ALA A 445 -10.57 11.26 -8.78
CA ALA A 445 -10.38 11.98 -7.51
C ALA A 445 -9.57 11.11 -6.54
N ILE A 446 -8.49 11.67 -5.99
CA ILE A 446 -7.49 10.92 -5.25
C ILE A 446 -7.78 10.89 -3.75
N VAL A 447 -8.28 12.00 -3.23
CA VAL A 447 -8.64 12.16 -1.81
C VAL A 447 -10.02 12.79 -1.75
N THR A 448 -10.92 12.16 -1.00
CA THR A 448 -12.23 12.78 -0.82
C THR A 448 -12.09 14.00 0.10
N PRO A 449 -12.93 15.03 -0.06
CA PRO A 449 -12.95 16.18 0.84
C PRO A 449 -13.04 15.78 2.32
N ASP A 450 -13.70 14.67 2.61
CA ASP A 450 -13.90 14.19 3.98
C ASP A 450 -12.61 13.68 4.62
N HIS A 451 -11.71 13.03 3.89
CA HIS A 451 -10.39 12.66 4.38
C HIS A 451 -9.59 13.87 4.87
N MET A 452 -9.56 14.94 4.06
CA MET A 452 -8.80 16.14 4.38
C MET A 452 -9.37 16.91 5.58
N ARG A 453 -10.68 16.81 5.85
CA ARG A 453 -11.29 17.44 7.03
C ARG A 453 -10.83 16.82 8.33
N THR A 454 -10.51 15.53 8.33
CA THR A 454 -10.04 14.84 9.53
C THR A 454 -8.60 15.15 9.89
N PHE A 455 -7.76 15.62 8.94
CA PHE A 455 -6.34 15.86 9.20
C PHE A 455 -6.09 17.00 10.17
N ASP A 456 -5.05 16.89 10.99
CA ASP A 456 -4.55 18.03 11.75
C ASP A 456 -4.06 19.13 10.78
N VAL A 457 -4.38 20.40 11.08
CA VAL A 457 -3.97 21.53 10.25
C VAL A 457 -2.46 21.67 10.16
N GLU A 458 -1.73 21.29 11.19
CA GLU A 458 -0.26 21.26 11.20
C GLU A 458 0.26 20.33 10.11
N HIS A 459 -0.34 19.16 9.99
CA HIS A 459 0.04 18.20 8.97
C HIS A 459 -0.26 18.69 7.55
N LEU A 460 -1.42 19.31 7.34
CA LEU A 460 -1.75 19.95 6.06
C LEU A 460 -0.74 21.05 5.67
N LEU A 461 -0.27 21.80 6.67
CA LEU A 461 0.75 22.83 6.44
C LEU A 461 2.12 22.21 6.12
N ASP A 462 2.48 21.08 6.71
CA ASP A 462 3.72 20.34 6.40
C ASP A 462 3.73 19.81 4.95
N MET A 463 2.57 19.61 4.34
CA MET A 463 2.45 19.20 2.92
C MET A 463 2.69 20.36 1.94
N LEU A 464 2.36 21.60 2.31
CA LEU A 464 2.39 22.76 1.41
C LEU A 464 3.73 22.97 0.69
N PRO A 465 4.91 22.75 1.31
CA PRO A 465 6.18 22.87 0.60
C PRO A 465 6.28 22.00 -0.66
N SER A 466 5.66 20.83 -0.68
CA SER A 466 5.67 19.93 -1.84
C SER A 466 4.74 20.37 -2.97
N ALA A 467 3.79 21.25 -2.69
CA ALA A 467 2.87 21.84 -3.66
C ALA A 467 3.28 23.25 -4.11
N PHE A 468 4.33 23.82 -3.52
CA PHE A 468 4.82 25.14 -3.88
C PHE A 468 5.44 25.13 -5.28
N MET A 469 5.09 26.13 -6.10
CA MET A 469 5.57 26.29 -7.46
C MET A 469 6.66 27.37 -7.53
N PRO A 470 7.94 27.02 -7.39
CA PRO A 470 9.05 27.95 -7.42
C PRO A 470 9.17 28.65 -8.79
N GLU A 471 8.76 28.04 -9.88
CA GLU A 471 8.72 28.62 -11.23
C GLU A 471 7.72 29.77 -11.35
N VAL A 472 6.70 29.83 -10.48
CA VAL A 472 5.69 30.90 -10.45
C VAL A 472 6.01 31.98 -9.43
N CYS A 473 6.43 31.60 -8.25
CA CYS A 473 6.59 32.47 -7.08
C CYS A 473 7.97 32.41 -6.42
N GLY A 474 8.94 31.67 -6.99
CA GLY A 474 10.24 31.47 -6.35
C GLY A 474 11.11 32.70 -6.20
N ASN A 475 10.94 33.68 -7.10
CA ASN A 475 11.66 34.96 -7.04
C ASN A 475 11.06 35.98 -6.03
N ASP A 476 9.83 35.69 -5.55
CA ASP A 476 9.13 36.58 -4.62
C ASP A 476 9.53 36.18 -3.18
N THR A 477 10.13 37.10 -2.43
CA THR A 477 10.34 36.89 -0.99
C THR A 477 9.11 37.39 -0.25
N PHE A 478 8.42 36.51 0.45
CA PHE A 478 7.28 36.86 1.28
C PHE A 478 7.17 36.01 2.53
N THR A 479 6.50 36.51 3.53
CA THR A 479 6.07 35.75 4.71
C THR A 479 4.57 35.96 4.93
N ILE A 480 3.83 34.88 5.06
CA ILE A 480 2.42 34.85 5.45
C ILE A 480 2.35 34.28 6.87
N VAL A 481 1.67 34.96 7.75
CA VAL A 481 1.36 34.45 9.10
C VAL A 481 -0.09 33.96 9.08
N LEU A 482 -0.29 32.69 9.42
CA LEU A 482 -1.60 32.09 9.63
C LEU A 482 -1.86 32.02 11.14
N ASN A 483 -2.92 32.70 11.59
CA ASN A 483 -3.37 32.68 12.96
C ASN A 483 -4.72 31.95 13.03
N PHE A 484 -4.73 30.74 13.57
CA PHE A 484 -5.94 29.95 13.72
C PHE A 484 -6.71 30.39 14.97
N THR A 485 -7.79 31.14 14.75
CA THR A 485 -8.50 31.88 15.81
C THR A 485 -9.31 30.96 16.73
N ASP A 486 -9.64 29.75 16.28
CA ASP A 486 -10.40 28.74 17.02
C ASP A 486 -9.52 27.84 17.90
N THR A 487 -8.27 27.61 17.50
CA THR A 487 -7.34 26.72 18.22
C THR A 487 -6.15 27.46 18.84
N GLY A 488 -5.94 28.73 18.46
CA GLY A 488 -4.81 29.54 18.93
C GLY A 488 -3.46 29.13 18.31
N LYS A 489 -3.43 28.17 17.37
CA LYS A 489 -2.21 27.79 16.65
C LYS A 489 -1.77 28.92 15.72
N ILE A 490 -0.47 29.17 15.64
CA ILE A 490 0.11 30.17 14.75
C ILE A 490 1.21 29.54 13.91
N PHE A 491 1.19 29.83 12.61
CA PHE A 491 2.22 29.36 11.68
C PHE A 491 2.71 30.51 10.80
N SER A 492 3.99 30.48 10.43
CA SER A 492 4.53 31.33 9.37
C SER A 492 4.93 30.50 8.17
N LEU A 493 4.52 30.97 6.98
CA LEU A 493 4.89 30.43 5.67
C LEU A 493 5.82 31.43 5.02
N GLN A 494 7.10 31.11 4.95
CA GLN A 494 8.12 31.97 4.40
C GLN A 494 8.66 31.41 3.08
N ASN A 495 8.48 32.13 1.96
CA ASN A 495 9.21 31.85 0.73
C ASN A 495 10.56 32.58 0.77
N ARG A 496 11.64 31.81 0.71
CA ARG A 496 13.02 32.30 0.62
C ARG A 496 13.88 31.32 -0.18
N ASN A 497 14.74 31.85 -1.04
CA ASN A 497 15.60 31.03 -1.91
C ASN A 497 14.80 30.00 -2.73
N SER A 498 13.59 30.36 -3.16
CA SER A 498 12.66 29.48 -3.89
C SER A 498 12.20 28.24 -3.08
N VAL A 499 12.28 28.30 -1.76
CA VAL A 499 11.84 27.26 -0.84
C VAL A 499 10.78 27.81 0.09
N LEU A 500 9.65 27.12 0.20
CA LEU A 500 8.65 27.42 1.22
C LEU A 500 9.06 26.77 2.54
N VAL A 501 9.20 27.59 3.57
CA VAL A 501 9.51 27.15 4.94
C VAL A 501 8.30 27.40 5.82
N VAL A 502 7.77 26.34 6.41
CA VAL A 502 6.67 26.38 7.39
C VAL A 502 7.25 26.32 8.80
N ARG A 503 6.80 27.19 9.69
CA ARG A 503 7.23 27.19 11.09
C ARG A 503 6.04 27.40 12.01
N LYS A 504 5.90 26.52 12.98
CA LYS A 504 4.92 26.63 14.08
C LYS A 504 5.43 27.58 15.16
N ASP A 505 4.53 28.37 15.74
CA ASP A 505 4.75 29.26 16.88
C ASP A 505 5.92 30.26 16.70
N LYS A 506 6.25 30.59 15.43
CA LYS A 506 7.26 31.59 15.08
C LYS A 506 6.67 32.63 14.16
N VAL A 507 6.48 33.82 14.69
CA VAL A 507 6.08 35.01 13.92
C VAL A 507 7.32 35.89 13.76
N PRO A 508 7.79 36.14 12.51
CA PRO A 508 8.88 37.09 12.31
C PRO A 508 8.42 38.53 12.58
N GLU A 509 9.37 39.41 12.87
CA GLU A 509 9.08 40.84 13.11
C GLU A 509 8.44 41.50 11.88
N GLU A 510 8.86 41.10 10.67
CA GLU A 510 8.31 41.57 9.42
C GLU A 510 7.61 40.45 8.66
N TYR A 511 6.40 40.69 8.21
CA TYR A 511 5.61 39.79 7.38
C TYR A 511 4.79 40.59 6.34
N ALA A 512 4.61 39.98 5.15
CA ALA A 512 3.84 40.59 4.08
C ALA A 512 2.32 40.56 4.37
N LEU A 513 1.86 39.52 5.10
CA LEU A 513 0.45 39.34 5.37
C LEU A 513 0.23 38.51 6.65
N LYS A 514 -0.76 38.90 7.46
CA LYS A 514 -1.34 38.07 8.51
C LYS A 514 -2.77 37.68 8.13
N MET A 515 -3.09 36.42 8.27
CA MET A 515 -4.41 35.86 8.02
C MET A 515 -4.97 35.29 9.31
N ASP A 516 -6.04 35.91 9.82
CA ASP A 516 -6.85 35.34 10.90
C ASP A 516 -7.93 34.44 10.26
N VAL A 517 -7.90 33.14 10.56
CA VAL A 517 -8.72 32.12 9.91
C VAL A 517 -8.99 30.98 10.90
N THR A 518 -10.14 30.30 10.79
CA THR A 518 -10.39 29.05 11.53
C THR A 518 -9.76 27.87 10.81
N GLU A 519 -9.41 26.80 11.55
CA GLU A 519 -8.88 25.56 10.94
C GLU A 519 -9.85 25.01 9.90
N ASP A 520 -11.15 24.96 10.19
CA ASP A 520 -12.16 24.47 9.26
C ASP A 520 -12.20 25.31 7.96
N ARG A 521 -12.12 26.64 8.06
CA ARG A 521 -12.09 27.51 6.88
C ARG A 521 -10.85 27.30 6.04
N PHE A 522 -9.68 27.08 6.66
CA PHE A 522 -8.44 26.82 5.97
C PHE A 522 -8.48 25.44 5.27
N LYS A 523 -8.96 24.41 5.98
CA LYS A 523 -9.17 23.08 5.41
C LYS A 523 -10.11 23.10 4.21
N ASN A 524 -11.24 23.80 4.33
CA ASN A 524 -12.19 23.97 3.22
C ASN A 524 -11.57 24.72 2.02
N PHE A 525 -10.66 25.66 2.27
CA PHE A 525 -9.89 26.31 1.19
C PHE A 525 -9.01 25.29 0.47
N VAL A 526 -8.19 24.53 1.18
CA VAL A 526 -7.31 23.49 0.59
C VAL A 526 -8.14 22.47 -0.21
N ILE A 527 -9.23 21.97 0.35
CA ILE A 527 -10.16 21.03 -0.30
C ILE A 527 -10.76 21.63 -1.58
N SER A 528 -11.15 22.91 -1.57
CA SER A 528 -11.72 23.58 -2.74
C SER A 528 -10.74 23.69 -3.90
N GLN A 529 -9.44 23.76 -3.62
CA GLN A 529 -8.41 23.78 -4.66
C GLN A 529 -8.16 22.39 -5.27
N MET A 530 -8.42 21.32 -4.52
CA MET A 530 -8.30 19.93 -4.99
C MET A 530 -9.50 19.51 -5.85
N ASN A 531 -10.66 20.11 -5.66
CA ASN A 531 -11.88 19.80 -6.41
C ASN A 531 -12.46 21.05 -7.10
N PRO A 532 -12.03 21.36 -8.34
CA PRO A 532 -12.45 22.56 -9.08
C PRO A 532 -13.97 22.69 -9.30
N SER A 533 -14.72 21.57 -9.27
CA SER A 533 -16.17 21.60 -9.45
C SER A 533 -16.94 22.15 -8.24
N GLN A 534 -16.29 22.26 -7.08
CA GLN A 534 -16.89 22.78 -5.83
C GLN A 534 -16.48 24.25 -5.55
N HIS A 535 -15.94 24.97 -6.51
CA HIS A 535 -15.50 26.36 -6.34
C HIS A 535 -16.65 27.30 -5.97
N ASN A 536 -16.77 27.58 -4.67
CA ASN A 536 -17.49 28.74 -4.19
C ASN A 536 -16.50 29.92 -4.05
N ASN A 537 -16.20 30.58 -5.17
CA ASN A 537 -15.17 31.64 -5.30
C ASN A 537 -15.36 32.83 -4.35
N VAL A 538 -16.54 32.99 -3.74
CA VAL A 538 -16.87 34.14 -2.89
C VAL A 538 -16.23 34.01 -1.50
N LEU A 539 -16.07 32.78 -0.98
CA LEU A 539 -15.59 32.54 0.40
C LEU A 539 -14.07 32.79 0.57
N PHE A 540 -13.29 32.75 -0.53
CA PHE A 540 -11.83 32.81 -0.52
C PHE A 540 -11.28 33.99 -1.36
N SER A 541 -11.98 35.10 -1.34
CA SER A 541 -11.62 36.29 -2.12
C SER A 541 -10.51 37.17 -1.51
N SER A 542 -10.07 36.87 -0.29
CA SER A 542 -9.00 37.66 0.36
C SER A 542 -7.67 37.53 -0.39
N TYR A 543 -6.83 38.58 -0.26
CA TYR A 543 -5.51 38.64 -0.92
C TYR A 543 -4.65 37.40 -0.56
N GLY A 544 -4.68 36.96 0.69
CA GLY A 544 -3.89 35.82 1.15
C GLY A 544 -4.28 34.51 0.50
N PHE A 545 -5.57 34.23 0.38
CA PHE A 545 -6.02 33.00 -0.32
C PHE A 545 -5.72 33.07 -1.82
N ARG A 546 -5.79 34.28 -2.44
CA ARG A 546 -5.38 34.44 -3.85
C ARG A 546 -3.88 34.20 -4.06
N LEU A 547 -3.05 34.63 -3.12
CA LEU A 547 -1.60 34.41 -3.16
C LEU A 547 -1.29 32.90 -2.98
N LEU A 548 -1.91 32.24 -2.00
CA LEU A 548 -1.79 30.80 -1.83
C LEU A 548 -2.24 30.06 -3.10
N LYS A 549 -3.39 30.40 -3.67
CA LYS A 549 -3.86 29.79 -4.92
C LYS A 549 -2.90 29.96 -6.08
N LYS A 550 -2.27 31.14 -6.19
CA LYS A 550 -1.31 31.43 -7.28
C LYS A 550 -0.03 30.60 -7.16
N CYS A 551 0.49 30.44 -5.93
CA CYS A 551 1.82 29.91 -5.70
C CYS A 551 1.85 28.39 -5.44
N PHE A 552 0.68 27.73 -5.36
CA PHE A 552 0.59 26.32 -4.99
C PHE A 552 -0.24 25.51 -5.98
N GLU A 553 0.29 24.36 -6.40
CA GLU A 553 -0.40 23.38 -7.23
C GLU A 553 -1.23 22.41 -6.38
N MET A 554 -2.17 22.93 -5.60
CA MET A 554 -2.93 22.15 -4.62
C MET A 554 -3.86 21.10 -5.24
N GLY A 555 -4.22 21.24 -6.51
CA GLY A 555 -5.08 20.29 -7.21
C GLY A 555 -4.43 18.94 -7.57
N LYS A 556 -3.12 18.81 -7.33
CA LYS A 556 -2.32 17.60 -7.61
C LYS A 556 -1.61 17.04 -6.36
N MET A 557 -1.95 17.57 -5.19
CA MET A 557 -1.44 17.07 -3.90
C MET A 557 -2.01 15.70 -3.54
#